data_63376f7c63c573e58902b43a3fd7edbf
#
_entry.id   63376f7c63c573e58902b43a3fd7edbf
#
_cell.length_a   1.000
_cell.length_b   1.000
_cell.length_c   1.000
_cell.angle_alpha   90.00
_cell.angle_beta   90.00
_cell.angle_gamma   90.00
#
_symmetry.space_group_name_H-M   'P 1'
#
loop_
_entity.id
_entity.type
_entity.pdbx_description
1 polymer ?
#
loop_
_entity_poly.entity_id
_entity_poly.type
_entity_poly.pdbx_seq_one_letter_code
_entity_poly.pdbx_strand_id
1 'polypeptide(L)'
;MFDKNRFSEILKNIYNTYDNQRLFAEATGVNRGYLSRYINKKIDSPPSPKILKGIADASKGITTYEELMKICGHVTEKTFGNNSMVNNNISVITIFEFLNGKLQPYNDLWIDKSILEPSHQYFAFKTNDDSMLPLLGKGDIAIIEKSNSYQNGNTCLISIDNDILIRKIVDFKDYIELYTAIPYSQPTKITNEEKTKNKFKVLGKVIRVENSSAFK
;
A
#
# COMPACT_ATOMS: atom_id res chain seq x y z
N MET A 1 0.20 23.52 15.72
CA MET A 1 -0.80 23.96 16.71
C MET A 1 -2.18 23.78 16.13
N PHE A 2 -3.17 23.32 16.89
CA PHE A 2 -4.55 23.08 16.38
C PHE A 2 -5.28 24.42 16.12
N ASP A 3 -5.63 24.65 14.84
CA ASP A 3 -6.47 25.79 14.44
C ASP A 3 -7.96 25.38 14.46
N LYS A 4 -8.58 25.51 15.65
CA LYS A 4 -9.98 25.14 15.83
C LYS A 4 -10.96 26.02 15.06
N ASN A 5 -10.57 27.26 14.70
CA ASN A 5 -11.44 28.17 13.93
C ASN A 5 -11.56 27.67 12.49
N ARG A 6 -10.43 27.44 11.84
CA ARG A 6 -10.39 26.93 10.47
C ARG A 6 -10.98 25.52 10.37
N PHE A 7 -10.71 24.66 11.35
CA PHE A 7 -11.30 23.32 11.41
C PHE A 7 -12.83 23.36 11.53
N SER A 8 -13.36 24.22 12.42
CA SER A 8 -14.82 24.43 12.57
C SER A 8 -15.47 24.90 11.27
N GLU A 9 -14.82 25.81 10.55
CA GLU A 9 -15.33 26.38 9.28
C GLU A 9 -15.40 25.30 8.19
N ILE A 10 -14.35 24.49 8.05
CA ILE A 10 -14.35 23.37 7.12
C ILE A 10 -15.45 22.37 7.47
N LEU A 11 -15.61 22.01 8.74
CA LEU A 11 -16.68 21.10 9.17
C LEU A 11 -18.08 21.64 8.85
N LYS A 12 -18.30 22.96 8.99
CA LYS A 12 -19.55 23.59 8.58
C LYS A 12 -19.79 23.51 7.09
N ASN A 13 -18.76 23.75 6.30
CA ASN A 13 -18.85 23.66 4.84
C ASN A 13 -19.20 22.23 4.39
N ILE A 14 -18.56 21.22 4.98
CA ILE A 14 -18.89 19.82 4.69
C ILE A 14 -20.31 19.50 5.17
N TYR A 15 -20.67 19.89 6.39
CA TYR A 15 -22.02 19.66 6.94
C TYR A 15 -23.12 20.21 6.04
N ASN A 16 -22.92 21.40 5.45
CA ASN A 16 -23.90 22.05 4.56
C ASN A 16 -24.12 21.27 3.24
N THR A 17 -23.32 20.27 2.94
CA THR A 17 -23.53 19.37 1.78
C THR A 17 -24.41 18.16 2.10
N TYR A 18 -24.86 18.03 3.35
CA TYR A 18 -25.71 16.96 3.83
C TYR A 18 -27.07 17.51 4.26
N ASP A 19 -28.14 16.76 4.01
CA ASP A 19 -29.51 17.17 4.33
C ASP A 19 -29.75 17.34 5.84
N ASN A 20 -29.00 16.58 6.65
CA ASN A 20 -29.09 16.68 8.10
C ASN A 20 -27.83 16.14 8.80
N GLN A 21 -27.73 16.48 10.10
CA GLN A 21 -26.59 16.13 10.94
C GLN A 21 -26.41 14.60 11.17
N ARG A 22 -27.50 13.84 11.05
CA ARG A 22 -27.45 12.38 11.19
C ARG A 22 -26.70 11.75 10.01
N LEU A 23 -27.06 12.12 8.79
CA LEU A 23 -26.40 11.63 7.56
C LEU A 23 -24.92 12.02 7.52
N PHE A 24 -24.58 13.23 7.97
CA PHE A 24 -23.20 13.65 8.10
C PHE A 24 -22.41 12.80 9.10
N ALA A 25 -23.00 12.51 10.27
CA ALA A 25 -22.38 11.66 11.28
C ALA A 25 -22.20 10.21 10.78
N GLU A 26 -23.19 9.66 10.11
CA GLU A 26 -23.12 8.32 9.48
C GLU A 26 -22.00 8.25 8.40
N ALA A 27 -21.93 9.27 7.53
CA ALA A 27 -20.93 9.34 6.48
C ALA A 27 -19.50 9.45 7.00
N THR A 28 -19.29 10.19 8.10
CA THR A 28 -17.95 10.35 8.71
C THR A 28 -17.57 9.19 9.64
N GLY A 29 -18.53 8.36 10.07
CA GLY A 29 -18.35 7.38 11.12
C GLY A 29 -18.08 7.99 12.52
N VAL A 30 -18.39 9.28 12.72
CA VAL A 30 -18.12 10.03 13.94
C VAL A 30 -19.42 10.36 14.67
N ASN A 31 -19.40 10.22 16.00
CA ASN A 31 -20.58 10.54 16.82
C ASN A 31 -21.08 11.98 16.58
N ARG A 32 -22.38 12.12 16.37
CA ARG A 32 -23.06 13.40 16.11
C ARG A 32 -22.74 14.49 17.16
N GLY A 33 -22.76 14.13 18.44
CA GLY A 33 -22.46 15.06 19.53
C GLY A 33 -21.01 15.56 19.49
N TYR A 34 -20.09 14.70 19.06
CA TYR A 34 -18.68 15.04 18.92
C TYR A 34 -18.46 16.02 17.74
N LEU A 35 -19.06 15.77 16.57
CA LEU A 35 -19.04 16.69 15.44
C LEU A 35 -19.64 18.04 15.79
N SER A 36 -20.81 18.06 16.47
CA SER A 36 -21.46 19.30 16.92
C SER A 36 -20.57 20.13 17.84
N ARG A 37 -19.84 19.51 18.75
CA ARG A 37 -18.91 20.21 19.65
C ARG A 37 -17.73 20.83 18.90
N TYR A 38 -17.20 20.20 17.87
CA TYR A 38 -16.16 20.79 17.03
C TYR A 38 -16.69 21.92 16.17
N ILE A 39 -17.85 21.76 15.54
CA ILE A 39 -18.53 22.81 14.75
C ILE A 39 -18.75 24.06 15.61
N ASN A 40 -19.13 23.89 16.88
CA ASN A 40 -19.37 24.98 17.82
C ASN A 40 -18.14 25.40 18.63
N LYS A 41 -16.94 24.93 18.26
CA LYS A 41 -15.65 25.27 18.88
C LYS A 41 -15.58 25.00 20.39
N LYS A 42 -16.28 23.95 20.86
CA LYS A 42 -16.35 23.56 22.29
C LYS A 42 -15.28 22.55 22.70
N ILE A 43 -14.38 22.18 21.79
CA ILE A 43 -13.26 21.26 22.05
C ILE A 43 -11.98 21.94 21.61
N ASP A 44 -10.98 21.97 22.54
CA ASP A 44 -9.68 22.60 22.31
C ASP A 44 -8.60 21.62 21.85
N SER A 45 -8.85 20.31 22.03
CA SER A 45 -7.94 19.26 21.55
C SER A 45 -8.27 18.85 20.11
N PRO A 46 -7.25 18.59 19.27
CA PRO A 46 -7.50 18.13 17.90
C PRO A 46 -8.13 16.73 17.88
N PRO A 47 -8.98 16.43 16.85
CA PRO A 47 -9.45 15.07 16.65
C PRO A 47 -8.31 14.13 16.27
N SER A 48 -8.47 12.83 16.57
CA SER A 48 -7.47 11.82 16.19
C SER A 48 -7.36 11.68 14.66
N PRO A 49 -6.20 11.20 14.15
CA PRO A 49 -6.01 10.95 12.71
C PRO A 49 -7.10 10.06 12.09
N LYS A 50 -7.59 9.06 12.83
CA LYS A 50 -8.68 8.19 12.39
C LYS A 50 -9.98 8.96 12.14
N ILE A 51 -10.32 9.91 13.03
CA ILE A 51 -11.50 10.77 12.88
C ILE A 51 -11.32 11.71 11.69
N LEU A 52 -10.13 12.29 11.52
CA LEU A 52 -9.82 13.17 10.38
C LEU A 52 -9.94 12.45 9.04
N LYS A 53 -9.56 11.16 8.99
CA LYS A 53 -9.73 10.35 7.79
C LYS A 53 -11.22 10.21 7.45
N GLY A 54 -12.06 9.81 8.40
CA GLY A 54 -13.51 9.70 8.17
C GLY A 54 -14.15 11.02 7.71
N ILE A 55 -13.70 12.18 8.25
CA ILE A 55 -14.17 13.49 7.82
C ILE A 55 -13.70 13.81 6.39
N ALA A 56 -12.46 13.50 6.03
CA ALA A 56 -11.94 13.72 4.69
C ALA A 56 -12.68 12.86 3.65
N ASP A 57 -12.91 11.59 3.95
CA ASP A 57 -13.62 10.64 3.07
C ASP A 57 -15.09 11.11 2.82
N ALA A 58 -15.73 11.71 3.82
CA ALA A 58 -17.08 12.27 3.74
C ALA A 58 -17.14 13.72 3.18
N SER A 59 -15.99 14.32 2.88
CA SER A 59 -15.91 15.77 2.56
C SER A 59 -16.42 16.14 1.17
N LYS A 60 -16.70 15.16 0.30
CA LYS A 60 -17.09 15.39 -1.11
C LYS A 60 -16.13 16.32 -1.86
N GLY A 61 -14.83 16.25 -1.54
CA GLY A 61 -13.79 17.07 -2.18
C GLY A 61 -13.58 18.46 -1.59
N ILE A 62 -14.29 18.85 -0.52
CA ILE A 62 -14.14 20.17 0.12
C ILE A 62 -12.79 20.30 0.83
N THR A 63 -12.28 19.20 1.39
CA THR A 63 -10.96 19.15 2.06
C THR A 63 -10.29 17.80 1.86
N THR A 64 -8.99 17.77 2.11
CA THR A 64 -8.21 16.53 2.08
C THR A 64 -7.81 16.12 3.49
N TYR A 65 -7.48 14.84 3.65
CA TYR A 65 -6.94 14.31 4.91
C TYR A 65 -5.67 15.06 5.35
N GLU A 66 -4.79 15.37 4.39
CA GLU A 66 -3.55 16.12 4.66
C GLU A 66 -3.82 17.55 5.17
N GLU A 67 -4.78 18.23 4.56
CA GLU A 67 -5.17 19.57 5.01
C GLU A 67 -5.71 19.53 6.45
N LEU A 68 -6.57 18.56 6.76
CA LEU A 68 -7.10 18.37 8.10
C LEU A 68 -6.01 18.06 9.12
N MET A 69 -5.03 17.20 8.76
CA MET A 69 -3.88 16.88 9.60
C MET A 69 -3.02 18.11 9.91
N LYS A 70 -2.79 19.00 8.92
CA LYS A 70 -2.07 20.27 9.12
C LYS A 70 -2.83 21.21 10.06
N ILE A 71 -4.12 21.43 9.81
CA ILE A 71 -4.98 22.30 10.62
C ILE A 71 -5.07 21.81 12.06
N CYS A 72 -5.11 20.49 12.25
CA CYS A 72 -5.16 19.87 13.57
C CYS A 72 -3.80 19.78 14.27
N GLY A 73 -2.71 20.20 13.62
CA GLY A 73 -1.36 20.20 14.20
C GLY A 73 -0.74 18.83 14.41
N HIS A 74 -1.31 17.78 13.78
CA HIS A 74 -0.72 16.44 13.79
C HIS A 74 0.52 16.36 12.90
N VAL A 75 0.64 17.32 11.97
CA VAL A 75 1.76 17.44 11.05
C VAL A 75 2.24 18.88 11.11
N THR A 76 3.51 19.10 11.44
CA THR A 76 4.13 20.43 11.39
C THR A 76 4.82 20.61 10.03
N GLU A 77 4.99 21.87 9.57
CA GLU A 77 5.74 22.19 8.35
C GLU A 77 7.20 21.67 8.38
N LYS A 78 7.72 21.36 9.58
CA LYS A 78 9.03 20.70 9.74
C LYS A 78 9.00 19.20 9.42
N THR A 79 7.84 18.57 9.45
CA THR A 79 7.65 17.16 9.06
C THR A 79 7.54 17.03 7.53
N PHE A 80 7.09 18.09 6.88
CA PHE A 80 7.17 18.30 5.43
C PHE A 80 8.13 19.47 5.24
N GLY A 81 9.42 19.22 5.05
CA GLY A 81 10.46 20.25 4.95
C GLY A 81 10.02 21.46 4.12
N ASN A 82 10.53 22.64 4.47
CA ASN A 82 10.33 23.94 3.82
C ASN A 82 10.59 23.87 2.30
N ASN A 83 9.69 23.28 1.60
CA ASN A 83 9.48 23.47 0.18
C ASN A 83 7.98 23.35 -0.04
N SER A 84 7.38 24.37 -0.63
CA SER A 84 6.07 24.36 -1.28
C SER A 84 6.11 23.44 -2.54
N MET A 85 6.68 22.26 -2.37
CA MET A 85 6.41 21.06 -3.13
C MET A 85 5.57 20.19 -2.20
N VAL A 86 4.32 19.96 -2.52
CA VAL A 86 3.67 18.69 -2.23
C VAL A 86 4.78 17.67 -2.41
N ASN A 87 5.13 16.93 -1.36
CA ASN A 87 6.16 15.90 -1.49
C ASN A 87 5.64 14.90 -2.53
N ASN A 88 5.93 15.17 -3.79
CA ASN A 88 5.73 14.29 -4.93
C ASN A 88 6.58 13.00 -4.80
N ASN A 89 7.19 12.81 -3.64
CA ASN A 89 8.11 11.72 -3.38
C ASN A 89 7.43 10.46 -2.81
N ILE A 90 6.11 10.50 -2.56
CA ILE A 90 5.35 9.33 -2.10
C ILE A 90 4.51 8.82 -3.27
N SER A 91 4.59 7.53 -3.51
CA SER A 91 3.71 6.78 -4.42
C SER A 91 2.84 5.83 -3.62
N VAL A 92 1.66 5.55 -4.13
CA VAL A 92 0.78 4.51 -3.60
C VAL A 92 0.81 3.35 -4.58
N ILE A 93 1.12 2.17 -4.09
CA ILE A 93 1.07 0.93 -4.87
C ILE A 93 0.12 -0.05 -4.20
N THR A 94 -0.67 -0.75 -5.01
CA THR A 94 -1.62 -1.74 -4.49
C THR A 94 -0.88 -3.00 -4.08
N ILE A 95 -1.18 -3.49 -2.87
CA ILE A 95 -0.75 -4.80 -2.38
C ILE A 95 -1.76 -5.83 -2.88
N PHE A 96 -1.28 -6.87 -3.52
CA PHE A 96 -2.07 -8.04 -3.89
C PHE A 96 -1.75 -9.21 -2.97
N GLU A 97 -2.75 -10.06 -2.73
CA GLU A 97 -2.58 -11.37 -2.09
C GLU A 97 -3.15 -12.45 -2.99
N PHE A 98 -2.63 -13.66 -2.85
CA PHE A 98 -3.13 -14.83 -3.57
C PHE A 98 -4.03 -15.64 -2.64
N LEU A 99 -5.33 -15.62 -2.93
CA LEU A 99 -6.34 -16.29 -2.12
C LEU A 99 -7.37 -16.99 -3.02
N ASN A 100 -7.73 -18.23 -2.66
CA ASN A 100 -8.71 -19.03 -3.40
C ASN A 100 -8.38 -19.18 -4.90
N GLY A 101 -7.09 -19.35 -5.25
CA GLY A 101 -6.64 -19.49 -6.63
C GLY A 101 -6.66 -18.21 -7.47
N LYS A 102 -6.80 -17.05 -6.83
CA LYS A 102 -6.84 -15.75 -7.52
C LYS A 102 -5.96 -14.71 -6.84
N LEU A 103 -5.36 -13.88 -7.68
CA LEU A 103 -4.67 -12.67 -7.23
C LEU A 103 -5.72 -11.56 -7.05
N GLN A 104 -5.84 -11.03 -5.83
CA GLN A 104 -6.82 -10.00 -5.50
C GLN A 104 -6.19 -8.84 -4.73
N PRO A 105 -6.70 -7.60 -4.86
CA PRO A 105 -6.24 -6.47 -4.06
C PRO A 105 -6.48 -6.74 -2.56
N TYR A 106 -5.48 -6.43 -1.73
CA TYR A 106 -5.52 -6.60 -0.27
C TYR A 106 -5.54 -5.26 0.46
N ASN A 107 -4.61 -4.36 0.12
CA ASN A 107 -4.45 -3.03 0.75
C ASN A 107 -3.56 -2.16 -0.14
N ASP A 108 -3.33 -0.91 0.28
CA ASP A 108 -2.40 0.00 -0.36
C ASP A 108 -1.13 0.17 0.49
N LEU A 109 0.02 0.30 -0.17
CA LEU A 109 1.33 0.57 0.42
C LEU A 109 1.80 1.96 -0.03
N TRP A 110 2.17 2.78 0.95
CA TRP A 110 2.79 4.08 0.74
C TRP A 110 4.30 3.93 0.71
N ILE A 111 4.92 4.35 -0.38
CA ILE A 111 6.33 4.07 -0.67
C ILE A 111 7.02 5.33 -1.18
N ASP A 112 8.28 5.53 -0.81
CA ASP A 112 9.08 6.63 -1.34
C ASP A 112 9.35 6.39 -2.84
N LYS A 113 9.02 7.38 -3.66
CA LYS A 113 9.26 7.33 -5.11
C LYS A 113 10.73 7.21 -5.49
N SER A 114 11.65 7.61 -4.60
CA SER A 114 13.08 7.52 -4.87
C SER A 114 13.59 6.10 -5.07
N ILE A 115 12.83 5.10 -4.62
CA ILE A 115 13.15 3.68 -4.82
C ILE A 115 12.51 3.12 -6.09
N LEU A 116 11.73 3.92 -6.82
CA LEU A 116 11.00 3.52 -8.02
C LEU A 116 11.60 4.20 -9.25
N GLU A 117 11.85 3.43 -10.29
CA GLU A 117 12.21 3.93 -11.61
C GLU A 117 10.95 4.54 -12.28
N PRO A 118 10.95 5.83 -12.69
CA PRO A 118 9.75 6.50 -13.21
C PRO A 118 9.13 5.86 -14.46
N SER A 119 9.93 5.13 -15.24
CA SER A 119 9.51 4.45 -16.46
C SER A 119 8.87 3.08 -16.24
N HIS A 120 8.91 2.55 -15.01
CA HIS A 120 8.45 1.21 -14.69
C HIS A 120 7.12 1.24 -13.92
N GLN A 121 6.39 0.14 -13.96
CA GLN A 121 5.18 -0.07 -13.18
C GLN A 121 5.48 -0.96 -11.99
N TYR A 122 4.84 -0.67 -10.86
CA TYR A 122 5.06 -1.39 -9.61
C TYR A 122 3.74 -1.80 -8.97
N PHE A 123 3.81 -2.88 -8.24
CA PHE A 123 2.78 -3.33 -7.31
C PHE A 123 3.46 -4.05 -6.14
N ALA A 124 2.71 -4.38 -5.10
CA ALA A 124 3.23 -5.16 -4.00
C ALA A 124 2.50 -6.50 -3.90
N PHE A 125 3.16 -7.49 -3.34
CA PHE A 125 2.62 -8.83 -3.13
C PHE A 125 2.83 -9.26 -1.69
N LYS A 126 1.75 -9.65 -1.02
CA LYS A 126 1.78 -10.25 0.32
C LYS A 126 2.07 -11.74 0.18
N THR A 127 3.18 -12.16 0.76
CA THR A 127 3.65 -13.54 0.67
C THR A 127 2.74 -14.49 1.41
N ASN A 128 2.58 -15.69 0.88
CA ASN A 128 1.70 -16.73 1.42
C ASN A 128 2.47 -17.93 2.00
N ASP A 129 3.80 -17.98 1.81
CA ASP A 129 4.65 -19.08 2.27
C ASP A 129 5.97 -18.59 2.89
N ASP A 130 6.72 -19.51 3.51
CA ASP A 130 8.00 -19.27 4.16
C ASP A 130 9.19 -19.81 3.34
N SER A 131 8.98 -20.13 2.07
CA SER A 131 10.00 -20.77 1.23
C SER A 131 11.21 -19.89 0.91
N MET A 132 11.09 -18.59 1.14
CA MET A 132 12.15 -17.60 0.92
C MET A 132 12.77 -17.07 2.22
N LEU A 133 12.52 -17.72 3.38
CA LEU A 133 13.20 -17.38 4.63
C LEU A 133 14.71 -17.58 4.52
N PRO A 134 15.57 -16.74 5.15
CA PRO A 134 15.21 -15.61 6.04
C PRO A 134 14.91 -14.30 5.32
N LEU A 135 14.96 -14.27 3.99
CA LEU A 135 14.82 -13.04 3.22
C LEU A 135 13.38 -12.51 3.20
N LEU A 136 12.41 -13.43 3.16
CA LEU A 136 11.00 -13.13 2.99
C LEU A 136 10.18 -14.28 3.56
N GLY A 137 9.35 -14.01 4.54
CA GLY A 137 8.46 -14.97 5.19
C GLY A 137 6.98 -14.73 4.91
N LYS A 138 6.15 -15.64 5.36
CA LYS A 138 4.68 -15.52 5.22
C LYS A 138 4.15 -14.24 5.86
N GLY A 139 3.41 -13.46 5.08
CA GLY A 139 2.82 -12.20 5.49
C GLY A 139 3.69 -10.98 5.21
N ASP A 140 4.97 -11.15 4.86
CA ASP A 140 5.82 -10.04 4.41
C ASP A 140 5.35 -9.48 3.07
N ILE A 141 5.70 -8.23 2.81
CA ILE A 141 5.31 -7.53 1.59
C ILE A 141 6.52 -7.40 0.67
N ALA A 142 6.43 -8.01 -0.51
CA ALA A 142 7.42 -7.83 -1.56
C ALA A 142 6.98 -6.72 -2.51
N ILE A 143 7.86 -5.74 -2.78
CA ILE A 143 7.66 -4.72 -3.81
C ILE A 143 8.16 -5.29 -5.12
N ILE A 144 7.28 -5.29 -6.12
CA ILE A 144 7.45 -5.95 -7.41
C ILE A 144 7.50 -4.90 -8.52
N GLU A 145 8.58 -4.88 -9.26
CA GLU A 145 8.67 -4.23 -10.55
C GLU A 145 8.02 -5.12 -11.61
N LYS A 146 6.94 -4.64 -12.22
CA LYS A 146 6.18 -5.41 -13.22
C LYS A 146 7.03 -5.68 -14.44
N SER A 147 7.24 -6.94 -14.76
CA SER A 147 8.00 -7.41 -15.91
C SER A 147 7.55 -8.80 -16.31
N ASN A 148 7.59 -9.08 -17.59
CA ASN A 148 7.41 -10.44 -18.13
C ASN A 148 8.75 -11.11 -18.48
N SER A 149 9.85 -10.45 -18.19
CA SER A 149 11.22 -10.95 -18.41
C SER A 149 11.99 -10.97 -17.09
N TYR A 150 13.09 -11.69 -17.06
CA TYR A 150 14.01 -11.82 -15.92
C TYR A 150 15.47 -11.86 -16.41
N GLN A 151 16.37 -11.54 -15.52
CA GLN A 151 17.79 -11.80 -15.67
C GLN A 151 18.17 -12.98 -14.80
N ASN A 152 19.21 -13.73 -15.21
CA ASN A 152 19.72 -14.86 -14.44
C ASN A 152 20.07 -14.46 -13.00
N GLY A 153 19.56 -15.18 -12.03
CA GLY A 153 19.73 -14.90 -10.60
C GLY A 153 18.72 -13.93 -9.99
N ASN A 154 17.79 -13.36 -10.76
CA ASN A 154 16.74 -12.53 -10.19
C ASN A 154 15.80 -13.31 -9.28
N THR A 155 15.33 -12.67 -8.21
CA THR A 155 14.18 -13.12 -7.43
C THR A 155 12.93 -12.51 -8.03
N CYS A 156 11.99 -13.36 -8.44
CA CYS A 156 10.80 -12.95 -9.19
C CYS A 156 9.53 -13.48 -8.54
N LEU A 157 8.44 -12.70 -8.69
CA LEU A 157 7.08 -13.21 -8.54
C LEU A 157 6.72 -13.94 -9.83
N ILE A 158 6.33 -15.19 -9.71
CA ILE A 158 6.03 -16.09 -10.83
C ILE A 158 4.65 -16.71 -10.66
N SER A 159 4.05 -17.07 -11.77
CA SER A 159 2.89 -17.95 -11.82
C SER A 159 3.32 -19.29 -12.40
N ILE A 160 2.99 -20.38 -11.72
CA ILE A 160 3.25 -21.75 -12.16
C ILE A 160 2.04 -22.63 -11.81
N ASP A 161 1.48 -23.34 -12.77
CA ASP A 161 0.31 -24.24 -12.61
C ASP A 161 -0.84 -23.62 -11.79
N ASN A 162 -1.12 -22.32 -11.97
CA ASN A 162 -2.10 -21.49 -11.24
C ASN A 162 -1.70 -21.06 -9.82
N ASP A 163 -0.53 -21.41 -9.33
CA ASP A 163 0.02 -20.87 -8.10
C ASP A 163 0.83 -19.59 -8.35
N ILE A 164 0.89 -18.72 -7.34
CA ILE A 164 1.70 -17.49 -7.35
C ILE A 164 2.76 -17.61 -6.27
N LEU A 165 4.02 -17.58 -6.68
CA LEU A 165 5.18 -17.88 -5.82
C LEU A 165 6.29 -16.86 -6.04
N ILE A 166 7.13 -16.65 -5.01
CA ILE A 166 8.38 -15.90 -5.16
C ILE A 166 9.53 -16.90 -5.18
N ARG A 167 10.35 -16.86 -6.23
CA ARG A 167 11.50 -17.76 -6.41
C ARG A 167 12.68 -17.04 -7.05
N LYS A 168 13.88 -17.49 -6.74
CA LYS A 168 15.08 -17.11 -7.47
C LYS A 168 15.17 -17.94 -8.73
N ILE A 169 15.34 -17.28 -9.89
CA ILE A 169 15.43 -17.95 -11.19
C ILE A 169 16.90 -18.08 -11.58
N VAL A 170 17.32 -19.29 -11.87
CA VAL A 170 18.63 -19.58 -12.48
C VAL A 170 18.38 -20.17 -13.86
N ASP A 171 18.93 -19.52 -14.90
CA ASP A 171 18.69 -19.87 -16.30
C ASP A 171 19.86 -20.71 -16.84
N PHE A 172 19.53 -21.88 -17.35
CA PHE A 172 20.36 -22.75 -18.13
C PHE A 172 19.79 -22.82 -19.56
N LYS A 173 20.61 -22.91 -20.59
CA LYS A 173 20.15 -22.82 -22.00
C LYS A 173 18.87 -23.59 -22.32
N ASP A 174 18.71 -24.78 -21.76
CA ASP A 174 17.62 -25.71 -22.10
C ASP A 174 16.49 -25.74 -21.07
N TYR A 175 16.69 -25.16 -19.90
CA TYR A 175 15.73 -25.12 -18.80
C TYR A 175 16.06 -24.01 -17.81
N ILE A 176 15.14 -23.72 -16.90
CA ILE A 176 15.41 -22.89 -15.72
C ILE A 176 15.22 -23.71 -14.46
N GLU A 177 15.88 -23.30 -13.40
CA GLU A 177 15.66 -23.79 -12.05
C GLU A 177 15.13 -22.68 -11.16
N LEU A 178 14.11 -23.03 -10.38
CA LEU A 178 13.44 -22.16 -9.42
C LEU A 178 13.90 -22.55 -8.02
N TYR A 179 14.66 -21.67 -7.38
CA TYR A 179 15.19 -21.88 -6.05
C TYR A 179 14.35 -21.22 -4.98
N THR A 180 14.18 -21.91 -3.88
CA THR A 180 13.78 -21.31 -2.58
C THR A 180 15.03 -20.81 -1.85
N ALA A 181 14.85 -20.07 -0.75
CA ALA A 181 15.97 -19.71 0.12
C ALA A 181 16.22 -20.75 1.24
N ILE A 182 15.40 -21.79 1.32
CA ILE A 182 15.54 -22.87 2.31
C ILE A 182 16.79 -23.69 1.98
N PRO A 183 17.74 -23.85 2.92
CA PRO A 183 18.93 -24.65 2.71
C PRO A 183 18.59 -26.10 2.31
N TYR A 184 19.35 -26.66 1.38
CA TYR A 184 19.21 -28.04 0.90
C TYR A 184 17.89 -28.39 0.21
N SER A 185 17.00 -27.41 -0.06
CA SER A 185 15.81 -27.67 -0.87
C SER A 185 16.20 -27.95 -2.31
N GLN A 186 15.54 -28.92 -2.94
CA GLN A 186 15.76 -29.21 -4.36
C GLN A 186 15.06 -28.12 -5.20
N PRO A 187 15.72 -27.55 -6.22
CA PRO A 187 15.09 -26.58 -7.11
C PRO A 187 14.02 -27.26 -7.98
N THR A 188 12.99 -26.49 -8.33
CA THR A 188 12.01 -26.93 -9.31
C THR A 188 12.54 -26.63 -10.72
N LYS A 189 12.66 -27.65 -11.55
CA LYS A 189 13.11 -27.54 -12.94
C LYS A 189 11.94 -27.27 -13.86
N ILE A 190 12.06 -26.26 -14.74
CA ILE A 190 11.09 -25.88 -15.76
C ILE A 190 11.77 -25.98 -17.13
N THR A 191 11.28 -26.86 -17.97
CA THR A 191 11.80 -27.06 -19.33
C THR A 191 11.31 -25.98 -20.30
N ASN A 192 11.95 -25.83 -21.45
CA ASN A 192 11.50 -24.90 -22.48
C ASN A 192 10.10 -25.23 -23.02
N GLU A 193 9.69 -26.50 -23.04
CA GLU A 193 8.34 -26.88 -23.40
C GLU A 193 7.29 -26.40 -22.39
N GLU A 194 7.59 -26.48 -21.10
CA GLU A 194 6.70 -26.00 -20.03
C GLU A 194 6.56 -24.47 -20.04
N LYS A 195 7.64 -23.75 -20.38
CA LYS A 195 7.59 -22.29 -20.60
C LYS A 195 6.62 -21.95 -21.76
N THR A 196 6.67 -22.70 -22.87
CA THR A 196 5.84 -22.44 -24.05
C THR A 196 4.36 -22.83 -23.84
N LYS A 197 4.06 -23.82 -23.01
CA LYS A 197 2.69 -24.26 -22.69
C LYS A 197 1.95 -23.34 -21.72
N ASN A 198 2.47 -22.12 -21.46
CA ASN A 198 1.90 -21.15 -20.52
C ASN A 198 1.76 -21.63 -19.06
N LYS A 199 2.44 -22.69 -18.70
CA LYS A 199 2.47 -23.19 -17.33
C LYS A 199 3.35 -22.34 -16.40
N PHE A 200 4.27 -21.56 -16.97
CA PHE A 200 5.18 -20.69 -16.26
C PHE A 200 5.11 -19.27 -16.82
N LYS A 201 4.94 -18.28 -15.94
CA LYS A 201 4.97 -16.86 -16.30
C LYS A 201 5.70 -16.05 -15.22
N VAL A 202 6.53 -15.10 -15.64
CA VAL A 202 7.07 -14.08 -14.75
C VAL A 202 6.06 -12.93 -14.67
N LEU A 203 5.72 -12.50 -13.45
CA LEU A 203 4.80 -11.40 -13.18
C LEU A 203 5.57 -10.12 -12.84
N GLY A 204 6.80 -10.28 -12.32
CA GLY A 204 7.69 -9.17 -12.03
C GLY A 204 8.89 -9.58 -11.19
N LYS A 205 9.83 -8.63 -11.06
CA LYS A 205 11.05 -8.77 -10.27
C LYS A 205 10.83 -8.20 -8.87
N VAL A 206 11.26 -8.90 -7.84
CA VAL A 206 11.32 -8.38 -6.47
C VAL A 206 12.45 -7.36 -6.38
N ILE A 207 12.11 -6.12 -6.01
CA ILE A 207 13.09 -5.04 -5.85
C ILE A 207 13.34 -4.70 -4.38
N ARG A 208 12.37 -4.96 -3.50
CA ARG A 208 12.45 -4.69 -2.08
C ARG A 208 11.49 -5.56 -1.29
N VAL A 209 11.79 -5.76 -0.02
CA VAL A 209 10.95 -6.48 0.95
C VAL A 209 10.69 -5.56 2.14
N GLU A 210 9.44 -5.51 2.58
CA GLU A 210 9.00 -4.88 3.82
C GLU A 210 8.52 -6.00 4.76
N ASN A 211 9.17 -6.14 5.91
CA ASN A 211 8.85 -7.19 6.86
C ASN A 211 7.59 -6.84 7.67
N SER A 212 6.63 -7.74 7.72
CA SER A 212 5.36 -7.55 8.45
C SER A 212 5.57 -7.36 9.96
N SER A 213 6.70 -7.83 10.52
CA SER A 213 7.07 -7.63 11.93
C SER A 213 7.40 -6.19 12.29
N ALA A 214 7.70 -5.33 11.31
CA ALA A 214 7.95 -3.91 11.54
C ALA A 214 6.68 -3.09 11.85
N PHE A 215 5.49 -3.70 11.70
CA PHE A 215 4.18 -3.06 11.90
C PHE A 215 3.38 -3.63 13.09
N LYS A 216 4.04 -4.37 13.99
CA LYS A 216 3.43 -4.85 15.25
C LYS A 216 3.77 -3.97 16.42
#